data_c875fb78b934e56808b32cca1038a9cc
#
_entry.id   c875fb78b934e56808b32cca1038a9cc
#
_cell.length_a   1.000
_cell.length_b   1.000
_cell.length_c   1.000
_cell.angle_alpha   90.00
_cell.angle_beta   90.00
_cell.angle_gamma   90.00
#
_symmetry.space_group_name_H-M   'P 1'
#
loop_
_entity.id
_entity.type
_entity.pdbx_description
1 polymer ?
#
loop_
_entity_poly.entity_id
_entity_poly.type
_entity_poly.pdbx_seq_one_letter_code
_entity_poly.pdbx_strand_id
1 'polypeptide(L)'
;MVYYEPGQDRNGAALRRSGHVRWFYIMSNVIDERFMAEALKEAEKSANFDEVPVGAVIVKDGKIIARGHNLREKSNDPTAHAEIVAIRKACKKLKSWRLEGCTIYVTIEPCSMCAGTLLWTRIQRIVYGANDIKGGALGSSYNLFEVKNINHKVEITRGVLENRCAALITSFFRSKR
;
A
#
# COMPACT_ATOMS: atom_id res chain seq x y z
N MET A 1 9.84 -8.35 -15.89
CA MET A 1 9.01 -8.57 -14.70
C MET A 1 7.64 -8.98 -15.16
N VAL A 2 7.20 -10.18 -14.85
CA VAL A 2 5.90 -10.68 -15.33
C VAL A 2 4.87 -10.23 -14.32
N TYR A 3 3.95 -9.38 -14.76
CA TYR A 3 2.77 -9.05 -13.97
C TYR A 3 1.92 -10.31 -13.83
N TYR A 4 1.72 -10.78 -12.62
CA TYR A 4 0.78 -11.85 -12.36
C TYR A 4 -0.62 -11.25 -12.31
N GLU A 5 -1.36 -11.37 -13.42
CA GLU A 5 -2.82 -11.24 -13.32
C GLU A 5 -3.38 -12.40 -12.51
N PRO A 6 -4.23 -12.17 -11.53
CA PRO A 6 -4.79 -13.24 -10.74
C PRO A 6 -5.67 -14.14 -11.64
N GLY A 7 -5.17 -15.34 -11.93
CA GLY A 7 -5.90 -16.35 -12.69
C GLY A 7 -5.15 -17.00 -13.86
N GLN A 8 -3.94 -16.55 -14.22
CA GLN A 8 -3.14 -17.12 -15.29
C GLN A 8 -1.82 -17.71 -14.78
N ASP A 9 -1.34 -18.79 -15.42
CA ASP A 9 0.01 -19.31 -15.20
C ASP A 9 1.05 -18.51 -15.98
N ARG A 10 2.34 -18.91 -15.87
CA ARG A 10 3.46 -18.25 -16.58
C ARG A 10 3.34 -18.23 -18.11
N ASN A 11 2.41 -18.99 -18.68
CA ASN A 11 2.16 -19.12 -20.10
C ASN A 11 0.83 -18.51 -20.53
N GLY A 12 0.12 -17.79 -19.65
CA GLY A 12 -1.18 -17.18 -19.92
C GLY A 12 -2.37 -18.15 -19.92
N ALA A 13 -2.18 -19.39 -19.46
CA ALA A 13 -3.26 -20.37 -19.41
C ALA A 13 -4.13 -20.21 -18.15
N ALA A 14 -5.45 -20.34 -18.30
CA ALA A 14 -6.38 -20.32 -17.17
C ALA A 14 -6.11 -21.50 -16.24
N LEU A 15 -5.66 -21.24 -15.02
CA LEU A 15 -5.44 -22.26 -14.01
C LEU A 15 -6.76 -22.94 -13.64
N ARG A 16 -6.94 -24.20 -14.04
CA ARG A 16 -7.91 -25.11 -13.40
C ARG A 16 -7.40 -25.37 -11.99
N ARG A 17 -7.77 -24.51 -11.06
CA ARG A 17 -7.26 -24.54 -9.69
C ARG A 17 -7.91 -25.66 -8.92
N SER A 18 -7.10 -26.56 -8.36
CA SER A 18 -7.53 -27.49 -7.32
C SER A 18 -8.16 -26.70 -6.16
N GLY A 19 -9.12 -27.27 -5.44
CA GLY A 19 -9.85 -26.60 -4.36
C GLY A 19 -8.94 -25.89 -3.36
N HIS A 20 -7.74 -26.40 -3.07
CA HIS A 20 -6.73 -25.83 -2.16
C HIS A 20 -6.22 -24.45 -2.62
N VAL A 21 -5.93 -24.25 -3.91
CA VAL A 21 -5.43 -22.97 -4.44
C VAL A 21 -6.52 -21.90 -4.39
N ARG A 22 -7.78 -22.29 -4.62
CA ARG A 22 -8.92 -21.39 -4.52
C ARG A 22 -9.16 -20.92 -3.08
N TRP A 23 -9.04 -21.80 -2.09
CA TRP A 23 -9.16 -21.44 -0.67
C TRP A 23 -8.04 -20.49 -0.23
N PHE A 24 -6.80 -20.74 -0.63
CA PHE A 24 -5.66 -19.88 -0.31
C PHE A 24 -5.86 -18.46 -0.87
N TYR A 25 -6.35 -18.34 -2.11
CA TYR A 25 -6.64 -17.06 -2.75
C TYR A 25 -7.78 -16.30 -2.05
N ILE A 26 -8.86 -16.99 -1.70
CA ILE A 26 -9.99 -16.38 -0.97
C ILE A 26 -9.54 -15.90 0.40
N MET A 27 -8.78 -16.70 1.13
CA MET A 27 -8.28 -16.34 2.47
C MET A 27 -7.30 -15.16 2.42
N SER A 28 -6.40 -15.10 1.42
CA SER A 28 -5.50 -13.97 1.26
C SER A 28 -6.25 -12.68 0.97
N ASN A 29 -7.28 -12.71 0.14
CA ASN A 29 -8.11 -11.53 -0.15
C ASN A 29 -8.86 -11.04 1.09
N VAL A 30 -9.44 -11.93 1.89
CA VAL A 30 -10.13 -11.58 3.15
C VAL A 30 -9.17 -10.92 4.15
N ILE A 31 -7.94 -11.43 4.23
CA ILE A 31 -6.91 -10.85 5.10
C ILE A 31 -6.50 -9.47 4.60
N ASP A 32 -6.28 -9.30 3.29
CA ASP A 32 -5.91 -8.03 2.70
C ASP A 32 -7.00 -6.98 2.87
N GLU A 33 -8.26 -7.34 2.63
CA GLU A 33 -9.40 -6.44 2.85
C GLU A 33 -9.52 -6.00 4.31
N ARG A 34 -9.30 -6.91 5.27
CA ARG A 34 -9.29 -6.58 6.70
C ARG A 34 -8.25 -5.52 7.04
N PHE A 35 -7.01 -5.67 6.56
CA PHE A 35 -5.95 -4.70 6.86
C PHE A 35 -6.10 -3.40 6.06
N MET A 36 -6.64 -3.47 4.84
CA MET A 36 -6.98 -2.28 4.07
C MET A 36 -8.11 -1.48 4.73
N ALA A 37 -9.10 -2.14 5.33
CA ALA A 37 -10.12 -1.46 6.13
C ALA A 37 -9.52 -0.73 7.34
N GLU A 38 -8.45 -1.24 7.95
CA GLU A 38 -7.72 -0.53 9.00
C GLU A 38 -6.93 0.67 8.46
N ALA A 39 -6.38 0.57 7.24
CA ALA A 39 -5.76 1.71 6.56
C ALA A 39 -6.79 2.80 6.22
N LEU A 40 -8.01 2.43 5.80
CA LEU A 40 -9.10 3.38 5.58
C LEU A 40 -9.48 4.14 6.86
N LYS A 41 -9.53 3.48 8.02
CA LYS A 41 -9.75 4.16 9.31
C LYS A 41 -8.64 5.18 9.65
N GLU A 42 -7.41 4.91 9.25
CA GLU A 42 -6.33 5.90 9.37
C GLU A 42 -6.52 7.07 8.40
N ALA A 43 -6.95 6.81 7.15
CA ALA A 43 -7.22 7.85 6.17
C ALA A 43 -8.34 8.80 6.62
N GLU A 44 -9.40 8.28 7.26
CA GLU A 44 -10.48 9.09 7.82
C GLU A 44 -9.98 10.10 8.88
N LYS A 45 -8.93 9.77 9.63
CA LYS A 45 -8.32 10.69 10.59
C LYS A 45 -7.67 11.91 9.94
N SER A 46 -7.08 11.74 8.74
CA SER A 46 -6.50 12.85 7.98
C SER A 46 -7.56 13.87 7.59
N ALA A 47 -8.74 13.43 7.18
CA ALA A 47 -9.84 14.31 6.77
C ALA A 47 -10.25 15.28 7.88
N ASN A 48 -10.13 14.90 9.16
CA ASN A 48 -10.44 15.78 10.31
C ASN A 48 -9.47 16.95 10.46
N PHE A 49 -8.31 16.91 9.79
CA PHE A 49 -7.27 17.95 9.85
C PHE A 49 -7.06 18.65 8.51
N ASP A 50 -8.02 18.55 7.60
CA ASP A 50 -7.93 19.15 6.27
C ASP A 50 -6.79 18.58 5.40
N GLU A 51 -6.29 17.42 5.75
CA GLU A 51 -5.28 16.67 5.02
C GLU A 51 -5.91 15.77 3.94
N VAL A 52 -5.19 15.55 2.86
CA VAL A 52 -5.61 14.53 1.87
C VAL A 52 -5.76 13.17 2.59
N PRO A 53 -6.92 12.51 2.50
CA PRO A 53 -7.26 11.34 3.30
C PRO A 53 -6.53 10.08 2.80
N VAL A 54 -5.28 9.97 3.17
CA VAL A 54 -4.45 8.79 2.94
C VAL A 54 -4.10 8.14 4.27
N GLY A 55 -4.26 6.83 4.34
CA GLY A 55 -3.94 6.03 5.51
C GLY A 55 -3.10 4.82 5.16
N ALA A 56 -2.23 4.43 6.09
CA ALA A 56 -1.36 3.28 5.94
C ALA A 56 -1.25 2.48 7.24
N VAL A 57 -1.16 1.16 7.13
CA VAL A 57 -0.81 0.27 8.24
C VAL A 57 0.31 -0.68 7.82
N ILE A 58 1.24 -0.96 8.74
CA ILE A 58 2.29 -1.95 8.55
C ILE A 58 1.99 -3.15 9.42
N VAL A 59 2.01 -4.33 8.80
CA VAL A 59 1.69 -5.62 9.41
C VAL A 59 2.93 -6.50 9.41
N LYS A 60 3.18 -7.17 10.53
CA LYS A 60 4.17 -8.23 10.69
C LYS A 60 3.55 -9.38 11.47
N ASP A 61 3.77 -10.61 11.04
CA ASP A 61 3.25 -11.83 11.69
C ASP A 61 1.74 -11.74 11.99
N GLY A 62 0.95 -11.25 11.03
CA GLY A 62 -0.50 -11.09 11.13
C GLY A 62 -0.98 -10.01 12.11
N LYS A 63 -0.08 -9.17 12.64
CA LYS A 63 -0.40 -8.10 13.60
C LYS A 63 0.00 -6.73 13.05
N ILE A 64 -0.86 -5.73 13.24
CA ILE A 64 -0.51 -4.34 12.93
C ILE A 64 0.55 -3.85 13.93
N ILE A 65 1.72 -3.47 13.41
CA ILE A 65 2.83 -2.95 14.22
C ILE A 65 2.94 -1.43 14.17
N ALA A 66 2.43 -0.80 13.11
CA ALA A 66 2.42 0.66 12.97
C ALA A 66 1.22 1.14 12.16
N ARG A 67 0.81 2.38 12.39
CA ARG A 67 -0.28 3.08 11.74
C ARG A 67 0.18 4.49 11.37
N GLY A 68 -0.19 4.96 10.19
CA GLY A 68 0.10 6.30 9.71
C GLY A 68 -1.07 6.87 8.93
N HIS A 69 -1.19 8.17 8.95
CA HIS A 69 -2.08 8.94 8.09
C HIS A 69 -1.35 10.20 7.65
N ASN A 70 -1.83 10.84 6.61
CA ASN A 70 -1.21 12.05 6.07
C ASN A 70 -1.22 13.16 7.11
N LEU A 71 -0.07 13.83 7.27
CA LEU A 71 0.16 14.91 8.24
C LEU A 71 0.95 16.07 7.60
N ARG A 72 0.98 16.14 6.27
CA ARG A 72 1.83 17.09 5.54
C ARG A 72 1.59 18.54 5.92
N GLU A 73 0.34 18.98 5.88
CA GLU A 73 -0.03 20.35 6.21
C GLU A 73 0.13 20.61 7.72
N LYS A 74 -0.35 19.70 8.55
CA LYS A 74 -0.31 19.82 10.01
C LYS A 74 1.11 19.90 10.57
N SER A 75 2.05 19.17 9.99
CA SER A 75 3.44 19.13 10.46
C SER A 75 4.37 20.06 9.70
N ASN A 76 3.89 20.75 8.64
CA ASN A 76 4.73 21.49 7.69
C ASN A 76 5.91 20.66 7.17
N ASP A 77 5.68 19.35 6.95
CA ASP A 77 6.69 18.41 6.48
C ASP A 77 6.22 17.76 5.17
N PRO A 78 6.83 18.08 4.01
CA PRO A 78 6.43 17.54 2.72
C PRO A 78 6.61 16.02 2.64
N THR A 79 7.36 15.43 3.56
CA THR A 79 7.59 13.99 3.63
C THR A 79 6.61 13.26 4.53
N ALA A 80 5.74 13.96 5.27
CA ALA A 80 4.83 13.35 6.24
C ALA A 80 3.60 12.67 5.59
N HIS A 81 3.83 11.92 4.52
CA HIS A 81 2.82 11.04 3.93
C HIS A 81 2.51 9.85 4.85
N ALA A 82 1.32 9.28 4.73
CA ALA A 82 0.85 8.18 5.56
C ALA A 82 1.86 7.02 5.66
N GLU A 83 2.46 6.66 4.52
CA GLU A 83 3.43 5.59 4.41
C GLU A 83 4.70 5.92 5.21
N ILE A 84 5.24 7.14 5.05
CA ILE A 84 6.45 7.58 5.76
C ILE A 84 6.20 7.63 7.28
N VAL A 85 5.04 8.12 7.69
CA VAL A 85 4.63 8.13 9.10
C VAL A 85 4.56 6.70 9.66
N ALA A 86 3.95 5.78 8.94
CA ALA A 86 3.86 4.37 9.32
C ALA A 86 5.24 3.70 9.37
N ILE A 87 6.09 3.92 8.35
CA ILE A 87 7.45 3.39 8.27
C ILE A 87 8.28 3.83 9.47
N ARG A 88 8.32 5.15 9.77
CA ARG A 88 9.07 5.68 10.91
C ARG A 88 8.66 5.03 12.25
N LYS A 89 7.36 4.86 12.46
CA LYS A 89 6.82 4.17 13.65
C LYS A 89 7.21 2.69 13.70
N ALA A 90 7.12 1.99 12.57
CA ALA A 90 7.50 0.57 12.48
C ALA A 90 9.00 0.39 12.76
N CYS A 91 9.86 1.19 12.13
CA CYS A 91 11.30 1.17 12.36
C CYS A 91 11.65 1.41 13.82
N LYS A 92 11.01 2.40 14.47
CA LYS A 92 11.19 2.66 15.90
C LYS A 92 10.77 1.47 16.76
N LYS A 93 9.63 0.86 16.45
CA LYS A 93 9.11 -0.30 17.20
C LYS A 93 9.99 -1.53 17.05
N LEU A 94 10.49 -1.79 15.83
CA LEU A 94 11.37 -2.93 15.54
C LEU A 94 12.83 -2.66 15.89
N LYS A 95 13.20 -1.42 16.26
CA LYS A 95 14.58 -0.98 16.47
C LYS A 95 15.48 -1.30 15.25
N SER A 96 14.91 -1.21 14.05
CA SER A 96 15.56 -1.54 12.77
C SER A 96 15.00 -0.67 11.66
N TRP A 97 15.84 -0.20 10.75
CA TRP A 97 15.40 0.43 9.50
C TRP A 97 14.88 -0.59 8.47
N ARG A 98 15.22 -1.87 8.64
CA ARG A 98 14.75 -2.95 7.78
C ARG A 98 13.39 -3.44 8.24
N LEU A 99 12.44 -3.50 7.29
CA LEU A 99 11.07 -3.98 7.49
C LEU A 99 10.88 -5.35 6.82
N GLU A 100 11.90 -6.21 6.91
CA GLU A 100 11.84 -7.57 6.37
C GLU A 100 10.71 -8.37 7.04
N GLY A 101 9.97 -9.13 6.23
CA GLY A 101 8.77 -9.85 6.69
C GLY A 101 7.55 -8.97 6.97
N CYS A 102 7.63 -7.67 6.66
CA CYS A 102 6.49 -6.76 6.83
C CYS A 102 5.72 -6.57 5.51
N THR A 103 4.41 -6.35 5.64
CA THR A 103 3.52 -5.89 4.58
C THR A 103 2.98 -4.52 4.93
N ILE A 104 3.01 -3.57 4.00
CA ILE A 104 2.28 -2.31 4.13
C ILE A 104 0.95 -2.37 3.35
N TYR A 105 -0.10 -1.85 3.96
CA TYR A 105 -1.38 -1.58 3.33
C TYR A 105 -1.58 -0.07 3.30
N VAL A 106 -1.86 0.49 2.13
CA VAL A 106 -2.04 1.93 1.93
C VAL A 106 -3.24 2.18 1.02
N THR A 107 -4.03 3.20 1.34
CA THR A 107 -5.31 3.45 0.65
C THR A 107 -5.17 3.96 -0.78
N ILE A 108 -4.03 4.56 -1.14
CA ILE A 108 -3.70 5.00 -2.50
C ILE A 108 -2.33 4.48 -2.90
N GLU A 109 -2.10 4.34 -4.20
CA GLU A 109 -0.81 3.97 -4.77
C GLU A 109 0.30 4.91 -4.29
N PRO A 110 1.41 4.38 -3.75
CA PRO A 110 2.54 5.18 -3.28
C PRO A 110 3.18 6.02 -4.39
N CYS A 111 3.46 7.29 -4.08
CA CYS A 111 4.27 8.17 -4.94
C CYS A 111 5.75 7.76 -4.94
N SER A 112 6.58 8.41 -5.79
CA SER A 112 8.02 8.10 -5.90
C SER A 112 8.79 8.15 -4.59
N MET A 113 8.53 9.15 -3.76
CA MET A 113 9.17 9.29 -2.46
C MET A 113 8.85 8.09 -1.54
N CYS A 114 7.56 7.73 -1.44
CA CYS A 114 7.11 6.63 -0.61
C CYS A 114 7.56 5.27 -1.16
N ALA A 115 7.41 5.05 -2.46
CA ALA A 115 7.85 3.83 -3.13
C ALA A 115 9.38 3.62 -2.99
N GLY A 116 10.17 4.68 -3.16
CA GLY A 116 11.61 4.64 -2.92
C GLY A 116 11.95 4.29 -1.46
N THR A 117 11.26 4.92 -0.51
CA THR A 117 11.46 4.60 0.91
C THR A 117 11.09 3.15 1.23
N LEU A 118 9.95 2.66 0.71
CA LEU A 118 9.53 1.27 0.88
C LEU A 118 10.57 0.28 0.33
N LEU A 119 11.14 0.58 -0.83
CA LEU A 119 12.22 -0.22 -1.41
C LEU A 119 13.45 -0.28 -0.49
N TRP A 120 13.90 0.89 -0.01
CA TRP A 120 15.06 0.98 0.87
C TRP A 120 14.86 0.32 2.22
N THR A 121 13.63 0.27 2.75
CA THR A 121 13.34 -0.45 4.00
C THR A 121 13.34 -1.97 3.85
N ARG A 122 13.54 -2.52 2.65
CA ARG A 122 13.48 -3.97 2.39
C ARG A 122 12.13 -4.58 2.74
N ILE A 123 11.04 -3.82 2.56
CA ILE A 123 9.71 -4.33 2.83
C ILE A 123 9.41 -5.53 1.92
N GLN A 124 8.70 -6.52 2.43
CA GLN A 124 8.41 -7.75 1.66
C GLN A 124 7.27 -7.53 0.67
N ARG A 125 6.19 -6.83 1.10
CA ARG A 125 4.99 -6.68 0.29
C ARG A 125 4.35 -5.30 0.44
N ILE A 126 3.84 -4.77 -0.67
CA ILE A 126 3.04 -3.55 -0.74
C ILE A 126 1.65 -3.91 -1.26
N VAL A 127 0.62 -3.53 -0.51
CA VAL A 127 -0.79 -3.69 -0.89
C VAL A 127 -1.42 -2.31 -0.93
N TYR A 128 -1.97 -1.91 -2.07
CA TYR A 128 -2.65 -0.62 -2.16
C TYR A 128 -4.08 -0.72 -2.71
N GLY A 129 -4.90 0.29 -2.35
CA GLY A 129 -6.28 0.38 -2.75
C GLY A 129 -6.44 1.02 -4.12
N ALA A 130 -6.61 2.34 -4.16
CA ALA A 130 -6.84 3.08 -5.39
C ALA A 130 -5.55 3.37 -6.16
N ASN A 131 -5.64 3.42 -7.48
CA ASN A 131 -4.57 3.89 -8.35
C ASN A 131 -4.38 5.41 -8.23
N ASP A 132 -3.15 5.89 -8.41
CA ASP A 132 -2.85 7.31 -8.58
C ASP A 132 -2.25 7.57 -9.97
N ILE A 133 -3.10 7.97 -10.92
CA ILE A 133 -2.71 8.23 -12.31
C ILE A 133 -1.76 9.42 -12.48
N LYS A 134 -1.63 10.30 -11.46
CA LYS A 134 -0.77 11.50 -11.51
C LYS A 134 0.60 11.27 -10.88
N GLY A 135 0.65 10.62 -9.73
CA GLY A 135 1.87 10.50 -8.94
C GLY A 135 2.25 9.07 -8.56
N GLY A 136 1.43 8.08 -8.90
CA GLY A 136 1.65 6.68 -8.56
C GLY A 136 2.90 6.10 -9.22
N ALA A 137 3.75 5.50 -8.41
CA ALA A 137 5.06 5.00 -8.82
C ALA A 137 5.17 3.47 -8.85
N LEU A 138 4.02 2.76 -8.83
CA LEU A 138 3.95 1.30 -8.86
C LEU A 138 3.20 0.76 -10.09
N GLY A 139 3.04 1.59 -11.13
CA GLY A 139 2.50 1.18 -12.42
C GLY A 139 1.38 2.05 -12.97
N SER A 140 0.77 2.98 -12.21
CA SER A 140 -0.28 3.84 -12.74
C SER A 140 0.25 5.00 -13.58
N SER A 141 1.25 5.72 -13.12
CA SER A 141 1.94 6.77 -13.86
C SER A 141 3.27 6.27 -14.43
N TYR A 142 4.06 5.62 -13.62
CA TYR A 142 5.32 4.94 -13.97
C TYR A 142 5.62 3.86 -12.93
N ASN A 143 6.65 3.02 -13.18
CA ASN A 143 7.00 1.94 -12.25
C ASN A 143 8.45 2.07 -11.77
N LEU A 144 8.64 2.51 -10.53
CA LEU A 144 9.95 2.65 -9.91
C LEU A 144 10.66 1.29 -9.73
N PHE A 145 9.91 0.20 -9.62
CA PHE A 145 10.46 -1.15 -9.40
C PHE A 145 10.90 -1.86 -10.68
N GLU A 146 10.73 -1.24 -11.85
CA GLU A 146 11.26 -1.72 -13.14
C GLU A 146 12.67 -1.22 -13.43
N VAL A 147 13.24 -0.37 -12.58
CA VAL A 147 14.62 0.10 -12.73
C VAL A 147 15.59 -1.07 -12.65
N LYS A 148 16.53 -1.13 -13.60
CA LYS A 148 17.57 -2.17 -13.65
C LYS A 148 18.44 -2.11 -12.39
N ASN A 149 18.90 -3.28 -11.93
CA ASN A 149 19.80 -3.44 -10.78
C ASN A 149 19.20 -3.13 -9.39
N ILE A 150 17.88 -3.11 -9.25
CA ILE A 150 17.27 -3.15 -7.93
C ILE A 150 17.59 -4.50 -7.27
N ASN A 151 18.23 -4.45 -6.12
CA ASN A 151 18.73 -5.62 -5.39
C ASN A 151 17.71 -6.19 -4.37
N HIS A 152 16.45 -5.71 -4.40
CA HIS A 152 15.37 -6.18 -3.55
C HIS A 152 14.08 -6.31 -4.36
N LYS A 153 13.45 -7.49 -4.28
CA LYS A 153 12.16 -7.74 -4.91
C LYS A 153 11.05 -7.52 -3.90
N VAL A 154 10.06 -6.73 -4.28
CA VAL A 154 8.87 -6.45 -3.46
C VAL A 154 7.66 -7.05 -4.16
N GLU A 155 6.83 -7.76 -3.42
CA GLU A 155 5.54 -8.22 -3.91
C GLU A 155 4.55 -7.05 -3.92
N ILE A 156 3.83 -6.85 -5.03
CA ILE A 156 2.85 -5.76 -5.15
C ILE A 156 1.47 -6.35 -5.42
N THR A 157 0.51 -5.97 -4.59
CA THR A 157 -0.92 -6.27 -4.77
C THR A 157 -1.69 -4.96 -4.86
N ARG A 158 -2.52 -4.83 -5.89
CA ARG A 158 -3.30 -3.62 -6.18
C ARG A 158 -4.79 -3.87 -6.13
N GLY A 159 -5.58 -2.79 -5.96
CA GLY A 159 -7.04 -2.84 -6.11
C GLY A 159 -7.79 -3.39 -4.90
N VAL A 160 -7.16 -3.52 -3.74
CA VAL A 160 -7.82 -4.01 -2.52
C VAL A 160 -8.74 -2.92 -1.95
N LEU A 161 -10.05 -3.18 -1.93
CA LEU A 161 -11.10 -2.21 -1.59
C LEU A 161 -11.00 -0.90 -2.43
N GLU A 162 -10.60 -1.01 -3.70
CA GLU A 162 -10.31 0.12 -4.59
C GLU A 162 -11.40 1.18 -4.59
N ASN A 163 -12.66 0.78 -4.79
CA ASN A 163 -13.79 1.71 -4.85
C ASN A 163 -13.96 2.52 -3.57
N ARG A 164 -13.74 1.91 -2.41
CA ARG A 164 -13.84 2.58 -1.11
C ARG A 164 -12.69 3.57 -0.93
N CYS A 165 -11.49 3.19 -1.30
CA CYS A 165 -10.30 4.04 -1.25
C CYS A 165 -10.42 5.24 -2.19
N ALA A 166 -10.85 5.02 -3.43
CA ALA A 166 -11.06 6.08 -4.42
C ALA A 166 -12.19 7.05 -4.01
N ALA A 167 -13.28 6.53 -3.46
CA ALA A 167 -14.41 7.35 -3.01
C ALA A 167 -13.99 8.35 -1.92
N LEU A 168 -13.17 7.94 -0.97
CA LEU A 168 -12.70 8.80 0.12
C LEU A 168 -11.91 10.01 -0.41
N ILE A 169 -10.97 9.77 -1.33
CA ILE A 169 -10.16 10.82 -1.96
C ILE A 169 -11.01 11.73 -2.85
N THR A 170 -11.89 11.14 -3.65
CA THR A 170 -12.78 11.88 -4.54
C THR A 170 -13.72 12.80 -3.75
N SER A 171 -14.27 12.31 -2.66
CA SER A 171 -15.14 13.09 -1.75
C SER A 171 -14.40 14.28 -1.16
N PHE A 172 -13.18 14.10 -0.69
CA PHE A 172 -12.35 15.17 -0.17
C PHE A 172 -12.10 16.28 -1.19
N PHE A 173 -11.67 15.94 -2.41
CA PHE A 173 -11.42 16.97 -3.43
C PHE A 173 -12.69 17.63 -3.94
N ARG A 174 -13.85 16.98 -3.90
CA ARG A 174 -15.15 17.62 -4.22
C ARG A 174 -15.54 18.67 -3.18
N SER A 175 -15.27 18.42 -1.90
CA SER A 175 -15.58 19.38 -0.84
C SER A 175 -14.69 20.63 -0.84
N LYS A 176 -13.59 20.61 -1.62
CA LYS A 176 -12.63 21.72 -1.76
C LYS A 176 -12.87 22.61 -2.99
N ARG A 177 -13.82 22.24 -3.83
CA ARG A 177 -14.24 23.02 -5.02
C ARG A 177 -15.45 23.89 -4.70
#